data_d18c3c9c12857fdd88275d2b936af22b
#
_entry.id   d18c3c9c12857fdd88275d2b936af22b
#
_cell.length_a   1.000
_cell.length_b   1.000
_cell.length_c   1.000
_cell.angle_alpha   90.00
_cell.angle_beta   90.00
_cell.angle_gamma   90.00
#
_symmetry.space_group_name_H-M   'P 1'
#
loop_
_entity.id
_entity.type
_entity.pdbx_description
1 polymer ?
#
loop_
_entity_poly.entity_id
_entity_poly.type
_entity_poly.pdbx_seq_one_letter_code
_entity_poly.pdbx_strand_id
1 'polypeptide(L)'
;MDLISKFRAKNVQLHITELGGDITSRAFVSTFENVAQLFSSLEKRKSAERIKSVKQRQRKKGRYLGGSRPFGYMIHENGRLIENPMEQRVLNRIIELKKQGKSLRVISQEVSTPIMPISFKTVQRLIQRHAGQL
;
A
#
# COMPACT_ATOMS: atom_id res chain seq x y z
N MET A 1 -33.61 8.31 4.11
CA MET A 1 -34.02 9.56 4.78
C MET A 1 -34.07 9.28 6.26
N ASP A 2 -33.31 9.99 7.03
CA ASP A 2 -33.19 9.81 8.48
C ASP A 2 -34.48 10.28 9.20
N LEU A 3 -34.87 9.57 10.27
CA LEU A 3 -36.07 9.84 11.06
C LEU A 3 -36.08 11.28 11.63
N ILE A 4 -34.93 11.74 12.08
CA ILE A 4 -34.74 13.09 12.61
C ILE A 4 -35.05 14.17 11.56
N SER A 5 -34.64 13.93 10.31
CA SER A 5 -34.96 14.83 9.19
C SER A 5 -36.46 14.94 8.92
N LYS A 6 -37.20 13.84 9.12
CA LYS A 6 -38.66 13.83 8.97
C LYS A 6 -39.39 14.62 10.09
N PHE A 7 -38.91 14.51 11.34
CA PHE A 7 -39.47 15.29 12.44
C PHE A 7 -39.17 16.79 12.27
N ARG A 8 -37.97 17.14 11.83
CA ARG A 8 -37.60 18.51 11.51
C ARG A 8 -38.50 19.14 10.41
N ALA A 9 -38.70 18.39 9.33
CA ALA A 9 -39.54 18.84 8.21
C ALA A 9 -41.01 19.13 8.63
N LYS A 10 -41.46 18.45 9.70
CA LYS A 10 -42.80 18.63 10.27
C LYS A 10 -42.84 19.56 11.49
N ASN A 11 -41.73 20.23 11.82
CA ASN A 11 -41.60 21.06 13.04
C ASN A 11 -41.95 20.33 14.35
N VAL A 12 -41.71 19.03 14.42
CA VAL A 12 -41.92 18.23 15.61
C VAL A 12 -40.61 18.12 16.38
N GLN A 13 -40.63 18.49 17.66
CA GLN A 13 -39.49 18.35 18.58
C GLN A 13 -39.51 16.96 19.24
N LEU A 14 -38.40 16.25 19.24
CA LEU A 14 -38.25 14.97 19.89
C LEU A 14 -37.33 15.14 21.09
N HIS A 15 -37.88 15.02 22.29
CA HIS A 15 -37.18 15.10 23.55
C HIS A 15 -36.88 13.68 24.05
N ILE A 16 -35.59 13.39 24.33
CA ILE A 16 -35.19 12.14 25.00
C ILE A 16 -34.64 12.51 26.39
N THR A 17 -35.34 12.03 27.43
CA THR A 17 -34.99 12.34 28.82
C THR A 17 -33.58 11.86 29.19
N GLU A 18 -33.17 10.70 28.70
CA GLU A 18 -31.85 10.10 28.95
C GLU A 18 -30.70 10.89 28.29
N LEU A 19 -30.97 11.63 27.22
CA LEU A 19 -30.00 12.47 26.53
C LEU A 19 -30.08 13.95 26.93
N GLY A 20 -30.99 14.28 27.86
CA GLY A 20 -31.05 15.59 28.48
C GLY A 20 -31.71 16.70 27.65
N GLY A 21 -32.47 16.37 26.58
CA GLY A 21 -33.17 17.41 25.83
C GLY A 21 -33.65 17.09 24.43
N ASP A 22 -33.85 18.13 23.63
CA ASP A 22 -34.34 18.08 22.25
C ASP A 22 -33.24 17.63 21.30
N ILE A 23 -33.36 16.40 20.81
CA ILE A 23 -32.41 15.79 19.84
C ILE A 23 -32.64 16.27 18.41
N THR A 24 -33.75 16.97 18.15
CA THR A 24 -34.02 17.56 16.81
C THR A 24 -33.37 18.94 16.64
N SER A 25 -32.84 19.53 17.71
CA SER A 25 -32.13 20.80 17.62
C SER A 25 -30.89 20.73 16.72
N ARG A 26 -30.59 21.81 15.98
CA ARG A 26 -29.41 21.88 15.13
C ARG A 26 -28.12 21.69 15.91
N ALA A 27 -28.06 22.27 17.10
CA ALA A 27 -26.88 22.17 17.97
C ALA A 27 -26.61 20.71 18.40
N PHE A 28 -27.63 19.99 18.82
CA PHE A 28 -27.53 18.59 19.22
C PHE A 28 -27.07 17.69 18.07
N VAL A 29 -27.72 17.83 16.89
CA VAL A 29 -27.39 17.01 15.71
C VAL A 29 -25.96 17.27 15.24
N SER A 30 -25.53 18.54 15.17
CA SER A 30 -24.14 18.85 14.76
C SER A 30 -23.11 18.31 15.75
N THR A 31 -23.39 18.38 17.06
CA THR A 31 -22.50 17.82 18.10
C THR A 31 -22.43 16.29 17.96
N PHE A 32 -23.57 15.63 17.79
CA PHE A 32 -23.63 14.18 17.62
C PHE A 32 -22.90 13.73 16.35
N GLU A 33 -23.10 14.42 15.23
CA GLU A 33 -22.38 14.13 13.97
C GLU A 33 -20.86 14.30 14.14
N ASN A 34 -20.40 15.35 14.82
CA ASN A 34 -18.99 15.58 15.10
C ASN A 34 -18.40 14.45 15.96
N VAL A 35 -19.10 14.05 17.01
CA VAL A 35 -18.67 12.93 17.87
C VAL A 35 -18.63 11.63 17.07
N ALA A 36 -19.65 11.31 16.27
CA ALA A 36 -19.68 10.13 15.43
C ALA A 36 -18.53 10.11 14.40
N GLN A 37 -18.21 11.25 13.79
CA GLN A 37 -17.06 11.40 12.89
C GLN A 37 -15.73 11.15 13.63
N LEU A 38 -15.59 11.66 14.85
CA LEU A 38 -14.40 11.41 15.68
C LEU A 38 -14.23 9.91 15.96
N PHE A 39 -15.28 9.22 16.40
CA PHE A 39 -15.24 7.78 16.61
C PHE A 39 -14.87 7.01 15.33
N SER A 40 -15.50 7.32 14.20
CA SER A 40 -15.17 6.70 12.90
C SER A 40 -13.71 6.94 12.50
N SER A 41 -13.19 8.13 12.76
CA SER A 41 -11.77 8.44 12.48
C SER A 41 -10.81 7.66 13.39
N LEU A 42 -11.15 7.49 14.66
CA LEU A 42 -10.37 6.69 15.62
C LEU A 42 -10.37 5.20 15.25
N GLU A 43 -11.51 4.64 14.85
CA GLU A 43 -11.58 3.25 14.38
C GLU A 43 -10.72 3.02 13.13
N LYS A 44 -10.79 3.94 12.15
CA LYS A 44 -9.94 3.89 10.95
C LYS A 44 -8.46 3.94 11.31
N ARG A 45 -8.06 4.81 12.25
CA ARG A 45 -6.67 4.90 12.73
C ARG A 45 -6.21 3.60 13.41
N LYS A 46 -7.01 3.06 14.33
CA LYS A 46 -6.72 1.77 15.01
C LYS A 46 -6.57 0.62 14.01
N SER A 47 -7.45 0.55 13.02
CA SER A 47 -7.39 -0.47 11.95
C SER A 47 -6.13 -0.31 11.09
N ALA A 48 -5.77 0.91 10.71
CA ALA A 48 -4.56 1.20 9.94
C ALA A 48 -3.29 0.84 10.72
N GLU A 49 -3.23 1.17 12.02
CA GLU A 49 -2.12 0.81 12.90
C GLU A 49 -1.98 -0.71 13.05
N ARG A 50 -3.08 -1.43 13.23
CA ARG A 50 -3.09 -2.90 13.28
C ARG A 50 -2.54 -3.49 11.99
N ILE A 51 -3.01 -3.02 10.83
CA ILE A 51 -2.51 -3.48 9.52
C ILE A 51 -1.02 -3.17 9.39
N LYS A 52 -0.57 -1.97 9.77
CA LYS A 52 0.84 -1.56 9.72
C LYS A 52 1.70 -2.46 10.60
N SER A 53 1.29 -2.74 11.83
CA SER A 53 2.03 -3.60 12.77
C SER A 53 2.12 -5.04 12.26
N VAL A 54 1.03 -5.60 11.71
CA VAL A 54 1.03 -6.94 11.10
C VAL A 54 1.97 -6.99 9.91
N LYS A 55 1.89 -6.02 8.98
CA LYS A 55 2.81 -5.94 7.83
C LYS A 55 4.27 -5.82 8.26
N GLN A 56 4.56 -5.02 9.29
CA GLN A 56 5.92 -4.87 9.80
C GLN A 56 6.44 -6.19 10.41
N ARG A 57 5.61 -6.90 11.18
CA ARG A 57 5.94 -8.22 11.73
C ARG A 57 6.22 -9.24 10.62
N GLN A 58 5.40 -9.25 9.56
CA GLN A 58 5.59 -10.17 8.43
C GLN A 58 6.87 -9.84 7.64
N ARG A 59 7.18 -8.53 7.46
CA ARG A 59 8.45 -8.10 6.84
C ARG A 59 9.66 -8.57 7.65
N LYS A 60 9.62 -8.45 8.98
CA LYS A 60 10.70 -8.95 9.86
C LYS A 60 10.90 -10.47 9.72
N LYS A 61 9.84 -11.22 9.39
CA LYS A 61 9.90 -12.65 9.09
C LYS A 61 10.34 -12.99 7.65
N GLY A 62 10.70 -11.98 6.85
CA GLY A 62 11.10 -12.15 5.44
C GLY A 62 9.97 -12.58 4.51
N ARG A 63 8.69 -12.39 4.91
CA ARG A 63 7.55 -12.71 4.05
C ARG A 63 7.31 -11.62 3.03
N TYR A 64 7.00 -12.03 1.83
CA TYR A 64 6.53 -11.15 0.77
C TYR A 64 5.07 -10.74 1.03
N LEU A 65 4.81 -9.43 0.98
CA LEU A 65 3.51 -8.86 1.37
C LEU A 65 2.61 -8.48 0.20
N GLY A 66 2.97 -8.91 -1.01
CA GLY A 66 2.21 -8.60 -2.22
C GLY A 66 2.81 -7.46 -3.06
N GLY A 67 2.19 -7.19 -4.20
CA GLY A 67 2.68 -6.28 -5.25
C GLY A 67 3.44 -7.01 -6.35
N SER A 68 4.26 -6.30 -7.16
CA SER A 68 5.15 -6.93 -8.11
C SER A 68 6.37 -7.51 -7.41
N ARG A 69 6.66 -8.79 -7.61
CA ARG A 69 7.85 -9.41 -7.04
C ARG A 69 9.13 -8.67 -7.49
N PRO A 70 10.14 -8.57 -6.63
CA PRO A 70 11.43 -8.02 -7.03
C PRO A 70 12.07 -8.90 -8.11
N PHE A 71 12.67 -8.30 -9.13
CA PHE A 71 13.47 -9.01 -10.13
C PHE A 71 14.68 -9.67 -9.45
N GLY A 72 14.99 -10.88 -9.84
CA GLY A 72 16.03 -11.69 -9.19
C GLY A 72 15.51 -12.61 -8.09
N TYR A 73 14.24 -12.53 -7.74
CA TYR A 73 13.63 -13.35 -6.69
C TYR A 73 12.36 -14.04 -7.17
N MET A 74 12.02 -15.15 -6.56
CA MET A 74 10.76 -15.86 -6.73
C MET A 74 10.07 -16.03 -5.37
N ILE A 75 8.76 -16.24 -5.39
CA ILE A 75 7.98 -16.45 -4.17
C ILE A 75 7.91 -17.96 -3.91
N HIS A 76 8.45 -18.41 -2.79
CA HIS A 76 8.34 -19.79 -2.33
C HIS A 76 6.93 -20.07 -1.78
N GLU A 77 6.52 -21.34 -1.71
CA GLU A 77 5.20 -21.76 -1.19
C GLU A 77 4.91 -21.24 0.23
N ASN A 78 5.93 -21.10 1.07
CA ASN A 78 5.80 -20.51 2.41
C ASN A 78 5.66 -18.98 2.41
N GLY A 79 5.56 -18.33 1.24
CA GLY A 79 5.43 -16.88 1.07
C GLY A 79 6.72 -16.09 1.28
N ARG A 80 7.90 -16.73 1.33
CA ARG A 80 9.20 -16.04 1.39
C ARG A 80 9.74 -15.77 -0.01
N LEU A 81 10.54 -14.71 -0.12
CA LEU A 81 11.34 -14.46 -1.32
C LEU A 81 12.60 -15.32 -1.27
N ILE A 82 12.80 -16.11 -2.32
CA ILE A 82 14.03 -16.86 -2.56
C ILE A 82 14.65 -16.37 -3.86
N GLU A 83 15.96 -16.49 -4.00
CA GLU A 83 16.67 -16.08 -5.21
C GLU A 83 16.27 -16.94 -6.41
N ASN A 84 16.02 -16.29 -7.55
CA ASN A 84 15.84 -16.94 -8.84
C ASN A 84 17.20 -16.95 -9.57
N PRO A 85 17.87 -18.10 -9.71
CA PRO A 85 19.21 -18.14 -10.27
C PRO A 85 19.33 -17.58 -11.68
N MET A 86 18.29 -17.76 -12.51
CA MET A 86 18.26 -17.23 -13.88
C MET A 86 18.22 -15.70 -13.88
N GLU A 87 17.31 -15.10 -13.10
CA GLU A 87 17.19 -13.66 -13.01
C GLU A 87 18.37 -13.01 -12.28
N GLN A 88 18.97 -13.70 -11.31
CA GLN A 88 20.20 -13.24 -10.62
C GLN A 88 21.39 -13.16 -11.58
N ARG A 89 21.56 -14.14 -12.46
CA ARG A 89 22.59 -14.08 -13.51
C ARG A 89 22.42 -12.85 -14.41
N VAL A 90 21.17 -12.59 -14.83
CA VAL A 90 20.85 -11.42 -15.66
C VAL A 90 21.12 -10.13 -14.90
N LEU A 91 20.74 -10.06 -13.61
CA LEU A 91 20.98 -8.89 -12.77
C LEU A 91 22.48 -8.59 -12.64
N ASN A 92 23.30 -9.62 -12.36
CA ASN A 92 24.76 -9.48 -12.27
C ASN A 92 25.34 -9.00 -13.62
N ARG A 93 24.86 -9.54 -14.72
CA ARG A 93 25.28 -9.09 -16.06
C ARG A 93 24.93 -7.64 -16.33
N ILE A 94 23.74 -7.17 -15.93
CA ILE A 94 23.35 -5.75 -16.02
C ILE A 94 24.32 -4.86 -15.23
N ILE A 95 24.68 -5.26 -14.02
CA ILE A 95 25.60 -4.52 -13.15
C ILE A 95 26.99 -4.45 -13.79
N GLU A 96 27.52 -5.54 -14.31
CA GLU A 96 28.80 -5.60 -15.01
C GLU A 96 28.85 -4.66 -16.24
N LEU A 97 27.83 -4.75 -17.09
CA LEU A 97 27.73 -3.93 -18.30
C LEU A 97 27.62 -2.44 -17.94
N LYS A 98 26.97 -2.13 -16.84
CA LYS A 98 26.89 -0.75 -16.33
C LYS A 98 28.25 -0.26 -15.83
N LYS A 99 29.02 -1.10 -15.10
CA LYS A 99 30.40 -0.80 -14.68
C LYS A 99 31.32 -0.55 -15.89
N GLN A 100 31.09 -1.24 -17.00
CA GLN A 100 31.80 -1.03 -18.27
C GLN A 100 31.36 0.27 -19.00
N GLY A 101 30.46 1.05 -18.43
CA GLY A 101 30.02 2.32 -19.00
C GLY A 101 28.96 2.21 -20.11
N LYS A 102 28.41 1.03 -20.38
CA LYS A 102 27.41 0.85 -21.45
C LYS A 102 26.13 1.63 -21.18
N SER A 103 25.47 2.09 -22.24
CA SER A 103 24.21 2.80 -22.15
C SER A 103 23.06 1.85 -21.78
N LEU A 104 22.00 2.37 -21.15
CA LEU A 104 20.84 1.54 -20.72
C LEU A 104 20.16 0.81 -21.87
N ARG A 105 20.16 1.40 -23.09
CA ARG A 105 19.59 0.78 -24.28
C ARG A 105 20.42 -0.40 -24.76
N VAL A 106 21.73 -0.25 -24.79
CA VAL A 106 22.67 -1.31 -25.16
C VAL A 106 22.56 -2.46 -24.16
N ILE A 107 22.57 -2.17 -22.86
CA ILE A 107 22.39 -3.18 -21.80
C ILE A 107 21.06 -3.92 -22.00
N SER A 108 19.97 -3.20 -22.23
CA SER A 108 18.65 -3.80 -22.45
C SER A 108 18.65 -4.76 -23.64
N GLN A 109 19.30 -4.40 -24.75
CA GLN A 109 19.43 -5.28 -25.94
C GLN A 109 20.29 -6.52 -25.67
N GLU A 110 21.41 -6.36 -24.95
CA GLU A 110 22.33 -7.47 -24.65
C GLU A 110 21.76 -8.52 -23.70
N VAL A 111 20.95 -8.09 -22.70
CA VAL A 111 20.39 -8.99 -21.68
C VAL A 111 18.98 -9.48 -22.00
N SER A 112 18.33 -8.92 -23.02
CA SER A 112 16.98 -9.29 -23.40
C SER A 112 16.99 -10.53 -24.26
N THR A 113 16.16 -11.51 -23.89
CA THR A 113 15.95 -12.75 -24.67
C THR A 113 14.49 -12.88 -25.05
N PRO A 114 14.14 -13.68 -26.09
CA PRO A 114 12.73 -13.93 -26.45
C PRO A 114 11.89 -14.45 -25.29
N ILE A 115 12.49 -15.23 -24.38
CA ILE A 115 11.82 -15.82 -23.21
C ILE A 115 11.73 -14.79 -22.05
N MET A 116 12.69 -13.85 -21.95
CA MET A 116 12.76 -12.84 -20.89
C MET A 116 13.08 -11.48 -21.51
N PRO A 117 12.09 -10.78 -22.08
CA PRO A 117 12.29 -9.45 -22.61
C PRO A 117 12.47 -8.44 -21.49
N ILE A 118 13.57 -7.68 -21.50
CA ILE A 118 13.93 -6.71 -20.46
C ILE A 118 14.01 -5.31 -21.08
N SER A 119 13.06 -4.46 -20.76
CA SER A 119 13.04 -3.07 -21.25
C SER A 119 14.12 -2.22 -20.61
N PHE A 120 14.56 -1.16 -21.30
CA PHE A 120 15.53 -0.21 -20.76
C PHE A 120 15.04 0.47 -19.45
N LYS A 121 13.71 0.66 -19.29
CA LYS A 121 13.12 1.16 -18.03
C LYS A 121 13.30 0.15 -16.89
N THR A 122 13.22 -1.13 -17.17
CA THR A 122 13.49 -2.19 -16.19
C THR A 122 14.96 -2.17 -15.80
N VAL A 123 15.86 -2.09 -16.77
CA VAL A 123 17.32 -1.93 -16.52
C VAL A 123 17.60 -0.72 -15.63
N GLN A 124 17.01 0.43 -15.95
CA GLN A 124 17.17 1.66 -15.16
C GLN A 124 16.74 1.44 -13.70
N ARG A 125 15.56 0.85 -13.46
CA ARG A 125 15.07 0.58 -12.10
C ARG A 125 15.95 -0.39 -11.33
N LEU A 126 16.50 -1.41 -12.00
CA LEU A 126 17.41 -2.39 -11.39
C LEU A 126 18.72 -1.72 -10.98
N ILE A 127 19.31 -0.92 -11.85
CA ILE A 127 20.53 -0.17 -11.55
C ILE A 127 20.32 0.81 -10.38
N GLN A 128 19.20 1.55 -10.35
CA GLN A 128 18.89 2.43 -9.23
C GLN A 128 18.75 1.70 -7.89
N ARG A 129 18.15 0.51 -7.89
CA ARG A 129 18.02 -0.31 -6.67
C ARG A 129 19.35 -0.88 -6.16
N HIS A 130 20.29 -1.13 -7.08
CA HIS A 130 21.60 -1.71 -6.78
C HIS A 130 22.73 -0.69 -6.90
N ALA A 131 22.42 0.60 -6.81
CA ALA A 131 23.41 1.69 -6.94
C ALA A 131 24.58 1.58 -5.93
N GLY A 132 24.37 0.96 -4.78
CA GLY A 132 25.43 0.65 -3.80
C GLY A 132 26.40 -0.45 -4.21
N GLN A 133 26.16 -1.16 -5.31
CA GLN A 133 27.02 -2.23 -5.84
C GLN A 133 27.80 -1.79 -7.11
N LEU A 134 27.52 -0.58 -7.60
CA LEU A 134 28.19 0.05 -8.73
C LEU A 134 29.40 0.84 -8.25
#